data_08acbc58773276d1a384723404dca66b
#
_entry.id   08acbc58773276d1a384723404dca66b
#
_cell.length_a   1.000
_cell.length_b   1.000
_cell.length_c   1.000
_cell.angle_alpha   90.00
_cell.angle_beta   90.00
_cell.angle_gamma   90.00
#
_symmetry.space_group_name_H-M   'P 1'
#
loop_
_entity.id
_entity.type
_entity.pdbx_description
1 polymer ?
#
loop_
_entity_poly.entity_id
_entity_poly.type
_entity_poly.pdbx_seq_one_letter_code
_entity_poly.pdbx_strand_id
1 'polypeptide(L)'
;MHRRSRGYLQIMEWLSEIPRTDRKVTKRIAAGAPPGLHRALSIVEETAEGSKLWCAAAAVMACTGGRRGRAAAAAGLASVATAQLISNGVCKQLVKRRRPPKEWIPHDEVEDRPDSSSFPSGHTAAALAFTVAITPTWPLAGALCALPAAVVAVERVQSGAHYPSDVTAGAAIGLTGAWLTRHAPRLILRHWL
;
A
#
# COMPACT_ATOMS: atom_id res chain seq x y z
N MET A 1 -26.88 22.56 6.89
CA MET A 1 -25.44 22.27 6.91
C MET A 1 -25.00 21.31 8.05
N HIS A 2 -25.66 21.28 9.19
CA HIS A 2 -25.24 20.51 10.40
C HIS A 2 -25.33 18.97 10.32
N ARG A 3 -26.16 18.38 9.46
CA ARG A 3 -26.29 16.89 9.36
C ARG A 3 -25.14 16.21 8.62
N ARG A 4 -24.55 16.86 7.61
CA ARG A 4 -23.43 16.28 6.83
C ARG A 4 -22.13 16.23 7.63
N SER A 5 -21.90 17.20 8.52
CA SER A 5 -20.70 17.24 9.35
C SER A 5 -20.67 16.13 10.42
N ARG A 6 -21.82 15.76 11.00
CA ARG A 6 -21.89 14.67 12.00
C ARG A 6 -21.57 13.31 11.38
N GLY A 7 -22.09 13.00 10.18
CA GLY A 7 -21.80 11.73 9.51
C GLY A 7 -20.33 11.58 9.16
N TYR A 8 -19.70 12.66 8.69
CA TYR A 8 -18.27 12.68 8.41
C TYR A 8 -17.41 12.41 9.66
N LEU A 9 -17.71 13.08 10.76
CA LEU A 9 -17.00 12.89 12.04
C LEU A 9 -17.16 11.47 12.57
N GLN A 10 -18.35 10.88 12.51
CA GLN A 10 -18.58 9.49 12.90
C GLN A 10 -17.79 8.50 12.06
N ILE A 11 -17.70 8.70 10.73
CA ILE A 11 -16.89 7.83 9.86
C ILE A 11 -15.41 7.95 10.21
N MET A 12 -14.90 9.17 10.45
CA MET A 12 -13.49 9.37 10.82
C MET A 12 -13.17 8.74 12.18
N GLU A 13 -14.07 8.87 13.16
CA GLU A 13 -13.95 8.23 14.47
C GLU A 13 -13.93 6.71 14.35
N TRP A 14 -14.88 6.13 13.61
CA TRP A 14 -14.91 4.69 13.36
C TRP A 14 -13.63 4.17 12.65
N LEU A 15 -13.13 4.90 11.66
CA LEU A 15 -11.87 4.55 10.98
C LEU A 15 -10.64 4.68 11.89
N SER A 16 -10.69 5.52 12.90
CA SER A 16 -9.61 5.67 13.89
C SER A 16 -9.62 4.58 14.96
N GLU A 17 -10.78 3.93 15.21
CA GLU A 17 -10.89 2.81 16.13
C GLU A 17 -10.11 1.60 15.67
N ILE A 18 -9.59 0.83 16.65
CA ILE A 18 -8.82 -0.39 16.39
C ILE A 18 -9.71 -1.61 16.69
N PRO A 19 -10.21 -2.33 15.67
CA PRO A 19 -11.04 -3.52 15.86
C PRO A 19 -10.35 -4.59 16.72
N ARG A 20 -11.12 -5.35 17.49
CA ARG A 20 -10.59 -6.48 18.28
C ARG A 20 -9.89 -7.51 17.41
N THR A 21 -10.38 -7.72 16.20
CA THR A 21 -9.78 -8.62 15.20
C THR A 21 -8.39 -8.14 14.80
N ASP A 22 -8.21 -6.85 14.51
CA ASP A 22 -6.92 -6.25 14.18
C ASP A 22 -5.89 -6.52 15.28
N ARG A 23 -6.26 -6.27 16.54
CA ARG A 23 -5.38 -6.52 17.70
C ARG A 23 -4.95 -7.97 17.80
N LYS A 24 -5.91 -8.91 17.63
CA LYS A 24 -5.65 -10.35 17.73
C LYS A 24 -4.74 -10.85 16.60
N VAL A 25 -5.01 -10.43 15.37
CA VAL A 25 -4.24 -10.85 14.18
C VAL A 25 -2.85 -10.26 14.21
N THR A 26 -2.69 -8.96 14.53
CA THR A 26 -1.37 -8.33 14.65
C THR A 26 -0.49 -9.07 15.66
N LYS A 27 -0.99 -9.34 16.88
CA LYS A 27 -0.22 -10.08 17.90
C LYS A 27 0.19 -11.48 17.42
N ARG A 28 -0.68 -12.20 16.70
CA ARG A 28 -0.36 -13.53 16.18
C ARG A 28 0.71 -13.50 15.11
N ILE A 29 0.61 -12.56 14.16
CA ILE A 29 1.56 -12.43 13.06
C ILE A 29 2.92 -11.97 13.60
N ALA A 30 2.95 -10.99 14.51
CA ALA A 30 4.18 -10.49 15.10
C ALA A 30 4.93 -11.56 15.93
N ALA A 31 4.19 -12.41 16.68
CA ALA A 31 4.77 -13.47 17.51
C ALA A 31 5.18 -14.72 16.73
N GLY A 32 4.63 -14.93 15.53
CA GLY A 32 4.76 -16.20 14.80
C GLY A 32 5.89 -16.27 13.78
N ALA A 33 6.66 -15.20 13.58
CA ALA A 33 7.70 -15.19 12.55
C ALA A 33 9.04 -15.73 13.08
N PRO A 34 9.63 -16.75 12.43
CA PRO A 34 10.99 -17.19 12.74
C PRO A 34 12.02 -16.07 12.47
N PRO A 35 13.14 -16.02 13.22
CA PRO A 35 14.14 -14.96 13.06
C PRO A 35 14.71 -14.82 11.63
N GLY A 36 14.84 -15.94 10.90
CA GLY A 36 15.31 -15.93 9.51
C GLY A 36 14.30 -15.33 8.53
N LEU A 37 13.00 -15.55 8.74
CA LEU A 37 11.95 -14.94 7.93
C LEU A 37 11.88 -13.42 8.17
N HIS A 38 12.05 -13.01 9.41
CA HIS A 38 12.07 -11.61 9.79
C HIS A 38 13.13 -10.82 8.99
N ARG A 39 14.40 -11.31 8.99
CA ARG A 39 15.47 -10.67 8.23
C ARG A 39 15.19 -10.59 6.72
N ALA A 40 14.54 -11.61 6.14
CA ALA A 40 14.17 -11.58 4.73
C ALA A 40 13.06 -10.55 4.45
N LEU A 41 12.14 -10.38 5.39
CA LEU A 41 11.05 -9.41 5.27
C LEU A 41 11.55 -7.97 5.41
N SER A 42 12.51 -7.71 6.32
CA SER A 42 13.09 -6.36 6.47
C SER A 42 13.89 -5.90 5.26
N ILE A 43 14.59 -6.79 4.57
CA ILE A 43 15.24 -6.47 3.28
C ILE A 43 14.21 -6.00 2.24
N VAL A 44 13.06 -6.68 2.18
CA VAL A 44 11.97 -6.29 1.25
C VAL A 44 11.37 -4.95 1.65
N GLU A 45 11.23 -4.68 2.95
CA GLU A 45 10.76 -3.40 3.47
C GLU A 45 11.68 -2.26 3.04
N GLU A 46 12.97 -2.36 3.34
CA GLU A 46 13.97 -1.36 3.02
C GLU A 46 14.01 -1.05 1.52
N THR A 47 13.91 -2.08 0.67
CA THR A 47 13.84 -1.93 -0.78
C THR A 47 12.50 -1.34 -1.24
N ALA A 48 11.41 -1.58 -0.53
CA ALA A 48 10.09 -1.03 -0.84
C ALA A 48 9.89 0.40 -0.29
N GLU A 49 10.78 0.86 0.58
CA GLU A 49 10.76 2.20 1.14
C GLU A 49 10.79 3.27 0.04
N GLY A 50 9.98 4.32 0.20
CA GLY A 50 9.89 5.38 -0.80
C GLY A 50 9.49 4.92 -2.21
N SER A 51 8.91 3.73 -2.34
CA SER A 51 8.56 3.09 -3.62
C SER A 51 9.78 2.72 -4.49
N LYS A 52 10.98 2.65 -3.94
CA LYS A 52 12.23 2.34 -4.66
C LYS A 52 12.14 1.04 -5.46
N LEU A 53 11.59 -0.01 -4.85
CA LEU A 53 11.37 -1.32 -5.49
C LEU A 53 10.54 -1.19 -6.79
N TRP A 54 9.45 -0.44 -6.74
CA TRP A 54 8.55 -0.27 -7.87
C TRP A 54 9.14 0.61 -8.96
N CYS A 55 9.95 1.62 -8.57
CA CYS A 55 10.71 2.43 -9.50
C CYS A 55 11.80 1.60 -10.20
N ALA A 56 12.51 0.74 -9.47
CA ALA A 56 13.50 -0.17 -10.04
C ALA A 56 12.86 -1.18 -11.00
N ALA A 57 11.75 -1.80 -10.60
CA ALA A 57 11.00 -2.70 -11.47
C ALA A 57 10.53 -1.99 -12.77
N ALA A 58 10.01 -0.77 -12.65
CA ALA A 58 9.63 0.03 -13.81
C ALA A 58 10.81 0.34 -14.72
N ALA A 59 11.97 0.69 -14.16
CA ALA A 59 13.20 0.94 -14.94
C ALA A 59 13.65 -0.32 -15.71
N VAL A 60 13.70 -1.48 -15.05
CA VAL A 60 14.02 -2.75 -15.70
C VAL A 60 13.03 -3.04 -16.84
N MET A 61 11.74 -2.91 -16.59
CA MET A 61 10.70 -3.14 -17.60
C MET A 61 10.85 -2.18 -18.80
N ALA A 62 11.13 -0.90 -18.54
CA ALA A 62 11.31 0.11 -19.58
C ALA A 62 12.55 -0.17 -20.46
N CYS A 63 13.64 -0.65 -19.85
CA CYS A 63 14.90 -0.95 -20.55
C CYS A 63 14.82 -2.26 -21.34
N THR A 64 14.17 -3.31 -20.78
CA THR A 64 14.21 -4.66 -21.37
C THR A 64 12.98 -5.02 -22.20
N GLY A 65 11.82 -4.40 -21.92
CA GLY A 65 10.52 -4.78 -22.49
C GLY A 65 10.10 -4.00 -23.74
N GLY A 66 10.98 -3.19 -24.33
CA GLY A 66 10.68 -2.39 -25.53
C GLY A 66 9.44 -1.48 -25.31
N ARG A 67 8.60 -1.36 -26.34
CA ARG A 67 7.38 -0.51 -26.27
C ARG A 67 6.39 -1.01 -25.21
N ARG A 68 6.24 -2.33 -25.07
CA ARG A 68 5.35 -2.96 -24.09
C ARG A 68 5.84 -2.68 -22.66
N GLY A 69 7.13 -2.85 -22.41
CA GLY A 69 7.73 -2.60 -21.09
C GLY A 69 7.63 -1.13 -20.69
N ARG A 70 7.88 -0.20 -21.61
CA ARG A 70 7.72 1.25 -21.36
C ARG A 70 6.28 1.61 -21.03
N ALA A 71 5.30 1.07 -21.77
CA ALA A 71 3.90 1.32 -21.50
C ALA A 71 3.46 0.77 -20.13
N ALA A 72 3.88 -0.45 -19.78
CA ALA A 72 3.61 -1.05 -18.48
C ALA A 72 4.27 -0.25 -17.33
N ALA A 73 5.55 0.13 -17.48
CA ALA A 73 6.27 0.93 -16.51
C ALA A 73 5.58 2.28 -16.25
N ALA A 74 5.19 2.99 -17.30
CA ALA A 74 4.48 4.25 -17.20
C ALA A 74 3.12 4.10 -16.48
N ALA A 75 2.33 3.08 -16.82
CA ALA A 75 1.06 2.79 -16.18
C ALA A 75 1.27 2.42 -14.68
N GLY A 76 2.29 1.62 -14.37
CA GLY A 76 2.64 1.25 -13.01
C GLY A 76 3.01 2.46 -12.16
N LEU A 77 3.93 3.31 -12.64
CA LEU A 77 4.37 4.50 -11.90
C LEU A 77 3.24 5.53 -11.72
N ALA A 78 2.44 5.78 -12.76
CA ALA A 78 1.29 6.66 -12.66
C ALA A 78 0.27 6.15 -11.62
N SER A 79 0.07 4.82 -11.56
CA SER A 79 -0.80 4.19 -10.58
C SER A 79 -0.25 4.31 -9.16
N VAL A 80 1.05 4.10 -8.95
CA VAL A 80 1.73 4.33 -7.67
C VAL A 80 1.54 5.78 -7.21
N ALA A 81 1.82 6.75 -8.09
CA ALA A 81 1.65 8.16 -7.77
C ALA A 81 0.21 8.49 -7.35
N THR A 82 -0.79 7.96 -8.08
CA THR A 82 -2.21 8.13 -7.75
C THR A 82 -2.55 7.51 -6.39
N ALA A 83 -2.09 6.29 -6.13
CA ALA A 83 -2.34 5.60 -4.86
C ALA A 83 -1.66 6.29 -3.68
N GLN A 84 -0.44 6.80 -3.85
CA GLN A 84 0.28 7.56 -2.83
C GLN A 84 -0.39 8.91 -2.54
N LEU A 85 -0.87 9.60 -3.56
CA LEU A 85 -1.62 10.84 -3.38
C LEU A 85 -2.89 10.59 -2.55
N ILE A 86 -3.64 9.53 -2.86
CA ILE A 86 -4.85 9.17 -2.11
C ILE A 86 -4.49 8.76 -0.67
N SER A 87 -3.53 7.85 -0.49
CA SER A 87 -3.22 7.28 0.82
C SER A 87 -2.51 8.28 1.74
N ASN A 88 -1.40 8.87 1.30
CA ASN A 88 -0.57 9.76 2.11
C ASN A 88 -1.03 11.22 2.03
N GLY A 89 -1.44 11.68 0.83
CA GLY A 89 -1.87 13.05 0.62
C GLY A 89 -3.25 13.35 1.17
N VAL A 90 -4.17 12.38 1.16
CA VAL A 90 -5.56 12.58 1.59
C VAL A 90 -5.86 11.79 2.86
N CYS A 91 -5.85 10.46 2.79
CA CYS A 91 -6.37 9.62 3.87
C CYS A 91 -5.62 9.79 5.19
N LYS A 92 -4.28 9.85 5.19
CA LYS A 92 -3.48 10.06 6.41
C LYS A 92 -3.69 11.43 7.06
N GLN A 93 -4.09 12.43 6.29
CA GLN A 93 -4.40 13.75 6.83
C GLN A 93 -5.77 13.77 7.54
N LEU A 94 -6.70 12.96 7.05
CA LEU A 94 -8.06 12.90 7.55
C LEU A 94 -8.23 11.93 8.73
N VAL A 95 -7.54 10.78 8.71
CA VAL A 95 -7.67 9.73 9.72
C VAL A 95 -6.43 9.69 10.59
N LYS A 96 -6.59 9.91 11.91
CA LYS A 96 -5.52 9.87 12.91
C LYS A 96 -5.59 8.56 13.69
N ARG A 97 -4.96 7.49 13.16
CA ARG A 97 -4.91 6.17 13.81
C ARG A 97 -3.52 5.92 14.40
N ARG A 98 -3.49 5.50 15.66
CA ARG A 98 -2.24 5.09 16.32
C ARG A 98 -1.78 3.76 15.76
N ARG A 99 -0.47 3.57 15.66
CA ARG A 99 0.14 2.30 15.25
C ARG A 99 0.02 1.23 16.34
N PRO A 100 0.19 -0.07 16.00
CA PRO A 100 0.27 -1.13 17.00
C PRO A 100 1.27 -0.79 18.12
N PRO A 101 0.92 -1.03 19.40
CA PRO A 101 1.82 -0.81 20.52
C PRO A 101 3.14 -1.59 20.35
N LYS A 102 4.27 -0.97 20.72
CA LYS A 102 5.60 -1.59 20.62
C LYS A 102 5.69 -2.90 21.41
N GLU A 103 5.03 -2.97 22.54
CA GLU A 103 5.02 -4.13 23.45
C GLU A 103 4.38 -5.40 22.83
N TRP A 104 3.70 -5.25 21.68
CA TRP A 104 3.12 -6.40 20.97
C TRP A 104 4.09 -7.02 19.95
N ILE A 105 5.19 -6.34 19.69
CA ILE A 105 6.12 -6.66 18.61
C ILE A 105 7.45 -7.07 19.23
N PRO A 106 7.84 -8.35 19.15
CA PRO A 106 9.06 -8.86 19.77
C PRO A 106 10.35 -8.57 18.97
N HIS A 107 10.39 -7.50 18.18
CA HIS A 107 11.50 -7.18 17.27
C HIS A 107 11.96 -5.73 17.42
N ASP A 108 13.24 -5.48 17.23
CA ASP A 108 13.89 -4.17 17.41
C ASP A 108 13.50 -3.14 16.31
N GLU A 109 13.06 -3.58 15.15
CA GLU A 109 12.61 -2.73 14.02
C GLU A 109 11.44 -1.80 14.37
N VAL A 110 10.80 -2.03 15.49
CA VAL A 110 9.75 -1.18 16.05
C VAL A 110 10.22 0.25 16.31
N GLU A 111 11.51 0.47 16.49
CA GLU A 111 12.08 1.78 16.81
C GLU A 111 12.04 2.77 15.64
N ASP A 112 12.18 2.30 14.40
CA ASP A 112 12.31 3.11 13.18
C ASP A 112 10.97 3.44 12.50
N ARG A 113 9.84 3.23 13.19
CA ARG A 113 8.52 3.50 12.60
C ARG A 113 8.21 4.98 12.48
N PRO A 114 7.64 5.43 11.34
CA PRO A 114 7.24 6.84 11.17
C PRO A 114 6.17 7.26 12.20
N ASP A 115 6.21 8.52 12.65
CA ASP A 115 5.22 9.12 13.55
C ASP A 115 3.86 9.39 12.88
N SER A 116 3.77 9.23 11.58
CA SER A 116 2.53 9.45 10.82
C SER A 116 1.44 8.42 11.16
N SER A 117 0.18 8.73 10.83
CA SER A 117 -0.96 7.82 11.00
C SER A 117 -0.67 6.43 10.43
N SER A 118 -1.13 5.37 11.14
CA SER A 118 -1.07 4.00 10.63
C SER A 118 -2.04 3.76 9.48
N PHE A 119 -3.14 4.48 9.40
CA PHE A 119 -4.17 4.29 8.39
C PHE A 119 -4.05 5.29 7.25
N PRO A 120 -4.11 4.82 6.02
CA PRO A 120 -3.95 3.45 5.53
C PRO A 120 -2.47 3.08 5.28
N SER A 121 -2.19 1.83 4.90
CA SER A 121 -0.84 1.40 4.52
C SER A 121 -0.46 1.91 3.12
N GLY A 122 0.42 2.92 3.07
CA GLY A 122 0.92 3.48 1.82
C GLY A 122 1.81 2.51 1.04
N HIS A 123 2.61 1.67 1.72
CA HIS A 123 3.43 0.65 1.08
C HIS A 123 2.58 -0.40 0.37
N THR A 124 1.53 -0.89 1.02
CA THR A 124 0.59 -1.83 0.39
C THR A 124 -0.17 -1.18 -0.77
N ALA A 125 -0.57 0.10 -0.62
CA ALA A 125 -1.22 0.83 -1.70
C ALA A 125 -0.32 0.95 -2.94
N ALA A 126 0.95 1.31 -2.77
CA ALA A 126 1.92 1.37 -3.87
C ALA A 126 2.14 0.01 -4.52
N ALA A 127 2.33 -1.04 -3.71
CA ALA A 127 2.57 -2.40 -4.16
C ALA A 127 1.44 -2.93 -5.05
N LEU A 128 0.21 -2.82 -4.57
CA LEU A 128 -0.98 -3.26 -5.33
C LEU A 128 -1.23 -2.38 -6.55
N ALA A 129 -1.07 -1.05 -6.42
CA ALA A 129 -1.24 -0.13 -7.53
C ALA A 129 -0.31 -0.48 -8.69
N PHE A 130 0.98 -0.66 -8.43
CA PHE A 130 1.96 -1.02 -9.44
C PHE A 130 1.63 -2.36 -10.09
N THR A 131 1.50 -3.40 -9.27
CA THR A 131 1.28 -4.78 -9.73
C THR A 131 0.03 -4.90 -10.60
N VAL A 132 -1.09 -4.33 -10.14
CA VAL A 132 -2.37 -4.42 -10.88
C VAL A 132 -2.35 -3.58 -12.16
N ALA A 133 -1.70 -2.41 -12.15
CA ALA A 133 -1.62 -1.56 -13.33
C ALA A 133 -0.81 -2.19 -14.48
N ILE A 134 0.28 -2.91 -14.18
CA ILE A 134 1.14 -3.51 -15.19
C ILE A 134 0.57 -4.83 -15.76
N THR A 135 -0.22 -5.57 -14.95
CA THR A 135 -0.71 -6.91 -15.28
C THR A 135 -1.39 -7.02 -16.64
N PRO A 136 -2.29 -6.11 -17.06
CA PRO A 136 -2.96 -6.23 -18.34
C PRO A 136 -2.06 -5.97 -19.54
N THR A 137 -0.99 -5.20 -19.35
CA THR A 137 -0.02 -4.91 -20.38
C THR A 137 1.05 -6.00 -20.44
N TRP A 138 1.49 -6.50 -19.29
CA TRP A 138 2.53 -7.53 -19.17
C TRP A 138 2.18 -8.53 -18.05
N PRO A 139 1.33 -9.55 -18.32
CA PRO A 139 0.81 -10.47 -17.29
C PRO A 139 1.90 -11.20 -16.51
N LEU A 140 2.97 -11.64 -17.17
CA LEU A 140 4.08 -12.32 -16.50
C LEU A 140 4.80 -11.39 -15.51
N ALA A 141 5.07 -10.14 -15.89
CA ALA A 141 5.66 -9.17 -15.00
C ALA A 141 4.72 -8.86 -13.81
N GLY A 142 3.41 -8.77 -14.06
CA GLY A 142 2.41 -8.63 -13.01
C GLY A 142 2.40 -9.80 -12.03
N ALA A 143 2.47 -11.03 -12.52
CA ALA A 143 2.56 -12.22 -11.69
C ALA A 143 3.85 -12.25 -10.83
N LEU A 144 4.99 -11.90 -11.43
CA LEU A 144 6.27 -11.79 -10.71
C LEU A 144 6.25 -10.69 -9.64
N CYS A 145 5.60 -9.55 -9.89
CA CYS A 145 5.46 -8.47 -8.92
C CYS A 145 4.43 -8.78 -7.81
N ALA A 146 3.52 -9.72 -8.03
CA ALA A 146 2.51 -10.08 -7.02
C ALA A 146 3.14 -10.69 -5.76
N LEU A 147 4.22 -11.47 -5.91
CA LEU A 147 4.91 -12.07 -4.77
C LEU A 147 5.52 -11.01 -3.84
N PRO A 148 6.41 -10.10 -4.31
CA PRO A 148 6.93 -9.05 -3.43
C PRO A 148 5.83 -8.13 -2.91
N ALA A 149 4.75 -7.89 -3.66
CA ALA A 149 3.62 -7.10 -3.16
C ALA A 149 2.92 -7.78 -1.97
N ALA A 150 2.73 -9.10 -2.02
CA ALA A 150 2.19 -9.87 -0.90
C ALA A 150 3.14 -9.87 0.31
N VAL A 151 4.44 -10.01 0.06
CA VAL A 151 5.48 -9.96 1.11
C VAL A 151 5.45 -8.61 1.82
N VAL A 152 5.42 -7.50 1.07
CA VAL A 152 5.28 -6.14 1.64
C VAL A 152 4.02 -6.03 2.50
N ALA A 153 2.89 -6.53 2.04
CA ALA A 153 1.64 -6.46 2.79
C ALA A 153 1.71 -7.22 4.13
N VAL A 154 2.31 -8.41 4.14
CA VAL A 154 2.50 -9.22 5.37
C VAL A 154 3.49 -8.56 6.30
N GLU A 155 4.61 -8.11 5.77
CA GLU A 155 5.67 -7.45 6.51
C GLU A 155 5.14 -6.22 7.26
N ARG A 156 4.29 -5.37 6.65
CA ARG A 156 3.69 -4.20 7.32
C ARG A 156 2.89 -4.53 8.59
N VAL A 157 2.32 -5.72 8.68
CA VAL A 157 1.64 -6.19 9.89
C VAL A 157 2.63 -6.77 10.88
N GLN A 158 3.61 -7.52 10.37
CA GLN A 158 4.61 -8.20 11.20
C GLN A 158 5.54 -7.22 11.92
N SER A 159 6.04 -6.20 11.23
CA SER A 159 6.86 -5.13 11.82
C SER A 159 6.06 -4.24 12.79
N GLY A 160 4.74 -4.46 12.91
CA GLY A 160 3.86 -3.62 13.72
C GLY A 160 3.72 -2.19 13.19
N ALA A 161 4.09 -1.93 11.95
CA ALA A 161 3.88 -0.64 11.32
C ALA A 161 2.39 -0.36 11.06
N HIS A 162 1.61 -1.40 10.76
CA HIS A 162 0.21 -1.31 10.38
C HIS A 162 -0.65 -2.44 10.96
N TYR A 163 -1.94 -2.20 11.12
CA TYR A 163 -2.92 -3.23 11.38
C TYR A 163 -3.36 -3.92 10.07
N PRO A 164 -3.91 -5.16 10.13
CA PRO A 164 -4.50 -5.82 8.96
C PRO A 164 -5.51 -4.96 8.20
N SER A 165 -6.35 -4.20 8.91
CA SER A 165 -7.31 -3.29 8.27
C SER A 165 -6.65 -2.13 7.54
N ASP A 166 -5.50 -1.61 8.01
CA ASP A 166 -4.72 -0.59 7.31
C ASP A 166 -4.16 -1.13 6.00
N VAL A 167 -3.71 -2.38 6.02
CA VAL A 167 -3.19 -3.11 4.84
C VAL A 167 -4.33 -3.36 3.85
N THR A 168 -5.50 -3.81 4.32
CA THR A 168 -6.67 -4.03 3.47
C THR A 168 -7.15 -2.73 2.82
N ALA A 169 -7.20 -1.64 3.59
CA ALA A 169 -7.54 -0.31 3.05
C ALA A 169 -6.50 0.17 2.03
N GLY A 170 -5.20 -0.04 2.32
CA GLY A 170 -4.12 0.25 1.39
C GLY A 170 -4.27 -0.53 0.09
N ALA A 171 -4.59 -1.83 0.17
CA ALA A 171 -4.86 -2.66 -1.00
C ALA A 171 -6.03 -2.12 -1.84
N ALA A 172 -7.14 -1.74 -1.21
CA ALA A 172 -8.29 -1.15 -1.89
C ALA A 172 -7.92 0.18 -2.59
N ILE A 173 -7.10 1.02 -1.94
CA ILE A 173 -6.59 2.25 -2.55
C ILE A 173 -5.69 1.95 -3.75
N GLY A 174 -4.82 0.93 -3.65
CA GLY A 174 -3.97 0.50 -4.76
C GLY A 174 -4.78 0.04 -5.97
N LEU A 175 -5.81 -0.78 -5.75
CA LEU A 175 -6.75 -1.22 -6.78
C LEU A 175 -7.48 -0.03 -7.43
N THR A 176 -7.94 0.91 -6.61
CA THR A 176 -8.61 2.14 -7.08
C THR A 176 -7.65 3.00 -7.91
N GLY A 177 -6.41 3.18 -7.46
CA GLY A 177 -5.37 3.91 -8.20
C GLY A 177 -5.08 3.29 -9.57
N ALA A 178 -4.96 1.95 -9.62
CA ALA A 178 -4.76 1.22 -10.87
C ALA A 178 -5.96 1.36 -11.82
N TRP A 179 -7.17 1.31 -11.28
CA TRP A 179 -8.39 1.49 -12.05
C TRP A 179 -8.50 2.90 -12.62
N LEU A 180 -8.28 3.93 -11.78
CA LEU A 180 -8.32 5.33 -12.20
C LEU A 180 -7.32 5.62 -13.31
N THR A 181 -6.06 5.21 -13.13
CA THR A 181 -5.00 5.42 -14.13
C THR A 181 -5.34 4.82 -15.49
N ARG A 182 -6.05 3.70 -15.52
CA ARG A 182 -6.46 3.03 -16.77
C ARG A 182 -7.68 3.65 -17.42
N HIS A 183 -8.61 4.18 -16.64
CA HIS A 183 -9.92 4.62 -17.14
C HIS A 183 -10.03 6.14 -17.26
N ALA A 184 -9.29 6.91 -16.45
CA ALA A 184 -9.35 8.36 -16.48
C ALA A 184 -9.10 8.97 -17.88
N PRO A 185 -8.12 8.53 -18.68
CA PRO A 185 -7.94 9.07 -20.04
C PRO A 185 -9.14 8.89 -20.93
N ARG A 186 -9.79 7.72 -20.83
CA ARG A 186 -11.02 7.43 -21.63
C ARG A 186 -12.22 8.23 -21.14
N LEU A 187 -12.35 8.46 -19.85
CA LEU A 187 -13.43 9.24 -19.25
C LEU A 187 -13.30 10.72 -19.63
N ILE A 188 -12.09 11.25 -19.60
CA ILE A 188 -11.78 12.63 -19.99
C ILE A 188 -12.11 12.84 -21.48
N LEU A 189 -11.60 11.97 -22.35
CA LEU A 189 -11.84 12.07 -23.81
C LEU A 189 -13.34 11.98 -24.18
N ARG A 190 -14.12 11.18 -23.45
CA ARG A 190 -15.57 11.09 -23.68
C ARG A 190 -16.36 12.36 -23.32
N HIS A 191 -15.82 13.19 -22.44
CA HIS A 191 -16.49 14.44 -22.02
C HIS A 191 -16.11 15.64 -22.88
N TRP A 192 -15.01 15.54 -23.64
CA TRP A 192 -14.47 16.65 -24.44
C TRP A 192 -14.62 16.41 -25.96
N LEU A 193 -15.11 15.27 -26.39
CA LEU A 193 -15.47 14.92 -27.77
C LEU A 193 -16.95 14.57 -27.88
#